data_0477aa2dd33ef67cef5238eb7c149724
#
_entry.id   0477aa2dd33ef67cef5238eb7c149724
#
_cell.length_a   1.000
_cell.length_b   1.000
_cell.length_c   1.000
_cell.angle_alpha   90.00
_cell.angle_beta   90.00
_cell.angle_gamma   90.00
#
_symmetry.space_group_name_H-M   'P 1'
#
loop_
_entity.id
_entity.type
_entity.pdbx_description
1 polymer ?
#
loop_
_entity_poly.entity_id
_entity_poly.type
_entity_poly.pdbx_seq_one_letter_code
_entity_poly.pdbx_strand_id
1 'polypeptide(L)'
;MTDIHSQKPPVPFGPVDLDSGWEQVPGGADGVEQKMLSGALDEPAQVGVRTRLIRFRAGTVANDVFVHDYWEEVYLIDGHLNVGGDDFHAPSYACRPPGTPHGPFASPEGCVFFEIQYYV
;
A
#
# COMPACT_ATOMS: atom_id res chain seq x y z
N MET A 1 2.97 4.01 26.98
CA MET A 1 2.08 4.18 25.80
C MET A 1 2.70 5.19 24.85
N THR A 2 2.81 4.86 23.60
CA THR A 2 3.35 5.78 22.59
C THR A 2 2.27 6.79 22.19
N ASP A 3 2.62 8.06 22.16
CA ASP A 3 1.74 9.10 21.66
C ASP A 3 1.47 8.89 20.17
N ILE A 4 0.21 8.89 19.77
CA ILE A 4 -0.18 8.71 18.37
C ILE A 4 0.45 9.77 17.46
N HIS A 5 0.65 10.99 17.93
CA HIS A 5 1.29 12.06 17.16
C HIS A 5 2.77 11.79 16.88
N SER A 6 3.45 11.00 17.70
CA SER A 6 4.83 10.59 17.44
C SER A 6 4.92 9.51 16.36
N GLN A 7 3.86 8.70 16.19
CA GLN A 7 3.77 7.66 15.16
C GLN A 7 3.29 8.21 13.83
N LYS A 8 2.40 9.19 13.87
CA LYS A 8 1.79 9.78 12.68
C LYS A 8 1.64 11.29 12.87
N PRO A 9 2.73 12.06 12.71
CA PRO A 9 2.67 13.51 12.88
C PRO A 9 1.70 14.14 11.87
N PRO A 10 1.09 15.30 12.22
CA PRO A 10 0.17 15.98 11.31
C PRO A 10 0.89 16.42 10.03
N VAL A 11 0.18 16.33 8.91
CA VAL A 11 0.63 16.78 7.59
C VAL A 11 -0.38 17.81 7.09
N PRO A 12 0.02 19.08 6.90
CA PRO A 12 -0.89 20.10 6.37
C PRO A 12 -1.42 19.73 4.98
N PHE A 13 -2.60 20.23 4.65
CA PHE A 13 -3.16 20.03 3.32
C PHE A 13 -2.21 20.61 2.27
N GLY A 14 -1.85 19.80 1.29
CA GLY A 14 -0.95 20.21 0.23
C GLY A 14 -1.02 19.27 -0.96
N PRO A 15 -0.43 19.68 -2.10
CA PRO A 15 -0.47 18.85 -3.30
C PRO A 15 0.41 17.59 -3.14
N VAL A 16 -0.01 16.54 -3.82
CA VAL A 16 0.79 15.31 -3.98
C VAL A 16 1.20 15.21 -5.44
N ASP A 17 2.51 15.16 -5.68
CA ASP A 17 3.04 14.98 -7.04
C ASP A 17 2.90 13.50 -7.43
N LEU A 18 2.05 13.22 -8.42
CA LEU A 18 1.85 11.87 -8.94
C LEU A 18 2.73 11.55 -10.16
N ASP A 19 3.46 12.54 -10.68
CA ASP A 19 4.27 12.39 -11.88
C ASP A 19 5.72 12.00 -11.59
N SER A 20 6.23 12.33 -10.41
CA SER A 20 7.61 12.06 -10.03
C SER A 20 7.76 11.73 -8.55
N GLY A 21 8.97 11.35 -8.15
CA GLY A 21 9.26 11.05 -6.74
C GLY A 21 8.78 9.69 -6.27
N TRP A 22 8.39 8.81 -7.18
CA TRP A 22 8.10 7.42 -6.85
C TRP A 22 9.40 6.65 -6.59
N GLU A 23 9.38 5.79 -5.60
CA GLU A 23 10.52 4.93 -5.28
C GLU A 23 10.10 3.47 -5.26
N GLN A 24 11.00 2.58 -5.63
CA GLN A 24 10.78 1.15 -5.57
C GLN A 24 10.45 0.73 -4.13
N VAL A 25 9.40 -0.08 -3.94
CA VAL A 25 9.09 -0.64 -2.63
C VAL A 25 10.24 -1.57 -2.22
N PRO A 26 10.88 -1.36 -1.06
CA PRO A 26 11.94 -2.25 -0.59
C PRO A 26 11.45 -3.70 -0.49
N GLY A 27 12.17 -4.62 -1.13
CA GLY A 27 11.80 -6.03 -1.17
C GLY A 27 10.60 -6.36 -2.05
N GLY A 28 10.00 -5.38 -2.69
CA GLY A 28 8.88 -5.57 -3.61
C GLY A 28 9.31 -6.04 -4.99
N ALA A 29 8.34 -6.52 -5.77
CA ALA A 29 8.58 -6.88 -7.16
C ALA A 29 8.95 -5.67 -7.99
N ASP A 30 9.70 -5.91 -9.07
CA ASP A 30 10.04 -4.86 -10.03
C ASP A 30 8.78 -4.22 -10.60
N GLY A 31 8.74 -2.88 -10.62
CA GLY A 31 7.57 -2.12 -11.07
C GLY A 31 6.56 -1.77 -9.97
N VAL A 32 6.75 -2.25 -8.75
CA VAL A 32 5.95 -1.86 -7.59
C VAL A 32 6.63 -0.70 -6.88
N GLU A 33 5.98 0.45 -6.88
CA GLU A 33 6.56 1.70 -6.38
C GLU A 33 5.69 2.31 -5.29
N GLN A 34 6.31 3.11 -4.43
CA GLN A 34 5.62 3.77 -3.33
C GLN A 34 5.88 5.27 -3.31
N LYS A 35 4.93 5.97 -2.72
CA LYS A 35 5.06 7.38 -2.34
C LYS A 35 4.52 7.52 -0.92
N MET A 36 5.41 7.78 0.03
CA MET A 36 5.02 7.92 1.43
C MET A 36 4.22 9.20 1.63
N LEU A 37 3.11 9.11 2.35
CA LEU A 37 2.29 10.26 2.71
C LEU A 37 2.47 10.64 4.18
N SER A 38 2.37 9.68 5.09
CA SER A 38 2.56 9.97 6.51
C SER A 38 2.80 8.69 7.32
N GLY A 39 3.43 8.86 8.48
CA GLY A 39 3.61 7.80 9.44
C GLY A 39 4.71 6.79 9.08
N ALA A 40 4.81 5.78 9.90
CA ALA A 40 5.73 4.67 9.72
C ALA A 40 5.23 3.45 10.50
N LEU A 41 5.62 2.26 10.05
CA LEU A 41 5.44 1.03 10.80
C LEU A 41 6.76 0.63 11.45
N ASP A 42 6.67 0.22 12.70
CA ASP A 42 7.75 -0.48 13.40
C ASP A 42 7.28 -1.93 13.59
N GLU A 43 7.62 -2.78 12.64
CA GLU A 43 7.13 -4.16 12.63
C GLU A 43 7.69 -4.99 13.79
N PRO A 44 8.99 -4.89 14.14
CA PRO A 44 9.50 -5.58 15.31
C PRO A 44 8.80 -5.22 16.62
N ALA A 45 8.48 -3.95 16.82
CA ALA A 45 7.76 -3.47 18.00
C ALA A 45 6.24 -3.61 17.90
N GLN A 46 5.72 -3.91 16.74
CA GLN A 46 4.28 -4.00 16.44
C GLN A 46 3.52 -2.73 16.81
N VAL A 47 4.08 -1.58 16.42
CA VAL A 47 3.47 -0.26 16.61
C VAL A 47 3.54 0.55 15.32
N GLY A 48 2.67 1.54 15.21
CA GLY A 48 2.71 2.53 14.15
C GLY A 48 1.51 2.47 13.23
N VAL A 49 1.44 3.51 12.41
CA VAL A 49 0.44 3.71 11.34
C VAL A 49 1.17 4.28 10.15
N ARG A 50 1.05 3.66 9.00
CA ARG A 50 1.67 4.13 7.76
C ARG A 50 0.61 4.37 6.70
N THR A 51 0.66 5.52 6.05
CA THR A 51 -0.18 5.86 4.91
C THR A 51 0.71 6.14 3.72
N ARG A 52 0.43 5.50 2.60
CA ARG A 52 1.20 5.68 1.36
C ARG A 52 0.34 5.43 0.13
N LEU A 53 0.84 5.91 -1.02
CA LEU A 53 0.36 5.47 -2.32
C LEU A 53 1.27 4.36 -2.83
N ILE A 54 0.67 3.38 -3.48
CA ILE A 54 1.36 2.33 -4.22
C ILE A 54 0.99 2.48 -5.68
N ARG A 55 1.98 2.34 -6.55
CA ARG A 55 1.79 2.29 -8.00
C ARG A 55 2.37 1.01 -8.55
N PHE A 56 1.60 0.31 -9.38
CA PHE A 56 2.12 -0.74 -10.23
C PHE A 56 2.28 -0.15 -11.63
N ARG A 57 3.45 -0.22 -12.20
CA ARG A 57 3.63 0.13 -13.61
C ARG A 57 2.86 -0.87 -14.48
N ALA A 58 2.42 -0.43 -15.66
CA ALA A 58 1.74 -1.29 -16.62
C ALA A 58 2.61 -2.54 -16.93
N GLY A 59 2.00 -3.71 -16.83
CA GLY A 59 2.67 -4.99 -17.06
C GLY A 59 3.37 -5.58 -15.82
N THR A 60 3.26 -4.94 -14.67
CA THR A 60 3.88 -5.43 -13.43
C THR A 60 3.21 -6.71 -12.95
N VAL A 61 4.04 -7.68 -12.57
CA VAL A 61 3.62 -8.93 -11.93
C VAL A 61 4.39 -9.10 -10.62
N ALA A 62 3.68 -9.37 -9.55
CA ALA A 62 4.24 -9.65 -8.23
C ALA A 62 3.73 -11.03 -7.79
N ASN A 63 4.60 -12.05 -7.91
CA ASN A 63 4.20 -13.44 -7.77
C ASN A 63 4.03 -13.92 -6.32
N ASP A 64 4.44 -13.12 -5.35
CA ASP A 64 4.39 -13.52 -3.95
C ASP A 64 2.98 -13.37 -3.37
N VAL A 65 2.66 -14.26 -2.46
CA VAL A 65 1.49 -14.14 -1.58
C VAL A 65 2.00 -13.57 -0.26
N PHE A 66 1.44 -12.43 0.15
CA PHE A 66 1.83 -11.73 1.37
C PHE A 66 0.91 -12.09 2.52
N VAL A 67 1.49 -12.17 3.71
CA VAL A 67 0.75 -12.28 4.98
C VAL A 67 1.40 -11.31 5.95
N HIS A 68 0.63 -10.37 6.48
CA HIS A 68 1.12 -9.37 7.42
C HIS A 68 0.54 -9.57 8.81
N ASP A 69 1.23 -9.08 9.82
CA ASP A 69 0.77 -9.07 11.21
C ASP A 69 0.07 -7.76 11.61
N TYR A 70 -0.19 -6.89 10.63
CA TYR A 70 -0.88 -5.62 10.80
C TYR A 70 -2.14 -5.55 9.95
N TRP A 71 -3.00 -4.60 10.27
CA TRP A 71 -4.17 -4.28 9.47
C TRP A 71 -3.75 -3.52 8.22
N GLU A 72 -4.44 -3.78 7.11
CA GLU A 72 -4.21 -3.08 5.85
C GLU A 72 -5.54 -2.71 5.20
N GLU A 73 -5.68 -1.42 4.88
CA GLU A 73 -6.80 -0.94 4.07
C GLU A 73 -6.26 -0.41 2.75
N VAL A 74 -6.90 -0.79 1.66
CA VAL A 74 -6.49 -0.46 0.30
C VAL A 74 -7.67 0.11 -0.47
N TYR A 75 -7.48 1.29 -1.04
CA TYR A 75 -8.45 1.91 -1.94
C TYR A 75 -7.83 2.08 -3.32
N LEU A 76 -8.29 1.28 -4.29
CA LEU A 76 -7.84 1.36 -5.68
C LEU A 76 -8.44 2.60 -6.32
N ILE A 77 -7.58 3.59 -6.64
CA ILE A 77 -8.00 4.91 -7.10
C ILE A 77 -8.04 4.96 -8.62
N ASP A 78 -7.12 4.29 -9.27
CA ASP A 78 -6.97 4.34 -10.73
C ASP A 78 -6.45 3.00 -11.24
N GLY A 79 -6.90 2.61 -12.42
CA GLY A 79 -6.40 1.46 -13.14
C GLY A 79 -7.07 0.14 -12.75
N HIS A 80 -6.28 -0.91 -12.87
CA HIS A 80 -6.75 -2.29 -12.81
C HIS A 80 -5.73 -3.14 -12.05
N LEU A 81 -6.22 -3.98 -11.13
CA LEU A 81 -5.38 -4.88 -10.34
C LEU A 81 -5.99 -6.27 -10.29
N ASN A 82 -5.24 -7.27 -10.70
CA ASN A 82 -5.57 -8.67 -10.48
C ASN A 82 -4.96 -9.12 -9.15
N VAL A 83 -5.79 -9.68 -8.28
CA VAL A 83 -5.38 -10.18 -6.96
C VAL A 83 -5.84 -11.62 -6.83
N GLY A 84 -4.89 -12.55 -6.77
CA GLY A 84 -5.20 -13.97 -6.61
C GLY A 84 -6.05 -14.56 -7.72
N GLY A 85 -5.98 -14.01 -8.93
CA GLY A 85 -6.78 -14.44 -10.08
C GLY A 85 -8.07 -13.66 -10.29
N ASP A 86 -8.47 -12.79 -9.36
CA ASP A 86 -9.67 -11.96 -9.50
C ASP A 86 -9.29 -10.55 -9.97
N ASP A 87 -10.06 -10.02 -10.93
CA ASP A 87 -9.83 -8.70 -11.49
C ASP A 87 -10.63 -7.63 -10.77
N PHE A 88 -9.96 -6.53 -10.42
CA PHE A 88 -10.58 -5.37 -9.82
C PHE A 88 -10.24 -4.12 -10.61
N HIS A 89 -11.26 -3.31 -10.89
CA HIS A 89 -11.11 -2.00 -11.52
C HIS A 89 -11.39 -0.90 -10.51
N ALA A 90 -10.74 0.24 -10.68
CA ALA A 90 -11.01 1.40 -9.86
C ALA A 90 -12.45 1.91 -10.09
N PRO A 91 -13.18 2.35 -9.02
CA PRO A 91 -12.76 2.26 -7.62
C PRO A 91 -13.07 0.91 -6.98
N SER A 92 -12.15 0.44 -6.15
CA SER A 92 -12.33 -0.81 -5.39
C SER A 92 -11.65 -0.67 -4.02
N TYR A 93 -12.16 -1.40 -3.05
CA TYR A 93 -11.68 -1.31 -1.67
C TYR A 93 -11.49 -2.69 -1.06
N ALA A 94 -10.46 -2.82 -0.22
CA ALA A 94 -10.24 -4.01 0.59
C ALA A 94 -9.79 -3.62 1.99
N CYS A 95 -10.21 -4.39 2.97
CA CYS A 95 -9.71 -4.31 4.35
C CYS A 95 -9.26 -5.70 4.78
N ARG A 96 -8.00 -5.80 5.17
CA ARG A 96 -7.37 -7.09 5.51
C ARG A 96 -6.90 -7.07 6.95
N PRO A 97 -7.56 -7.84 7.84
CA PRO A 97 -7.04 -8.07 9.19
C PRO A 97 -5.67 -8.77 9.17
N PRO A 98 -4.90 -8.70 10.27
CA PRO A 98 -3.68 -9.48 10.39
C PRO A 98 -3.89 -10.96 10.06
N GLY A 99 -2.92 -11.56 9.39
CA GLY A 99 -2.98 -12.97 9.02
C GLY A 99 -3.79 -13.30 7.77
N THR A 100 -4.28 -12.28 7.05
CA THR A 100 -5.03 -12.48 5.81
C THR A 100 -4.08 -12.61 4.63
N PRO A 101 -3.98 -13.78 3.96
CA PRO A 101 -3.16 -13.91 2.76
C PRO A 101 -3.72 -13.09 1.60
N HIS A 102 -2.84 -12.46 0.82
CA HIS A 102 -3.24 -11.72 -0.36
C HIS A 102 -2.13 -11.75 -1.43
N GLY A 103 -2.55 -11.86 -2.66
CA GLY A 103 -1.70 -12.06 -3.83
C GLY A 103 -1.92 -13.44 -4.47
N PRO A 104 -1.18 -13.77 -5.52
CA PRO A 104 -0.25 -12.90 -6.23
C PRO A 104 -0.96 -11.75 -6.94
N PHE A 105 -0.18 -10.77 -7.42
CA PHE A 105 -0.72 -9.55 -8.03
C PHE A 105 -0.24 -9.39 -9.46
N ALA A 106 -1.10 -8.81 -10.30
CA ALA A 106 -0.72 -8.38 -11.64
C ALA A 106 -1.50 -7.13 -12.02
N SER A 107 -0.86 -6.22 -12.73
CA SER A 107 -1.51 -5.01 -13.23
C SER A 107 -1.12 -4.79 -14.68
N PRO A 108 -1.85 -5.42 -15.64
CA PRO A 108 -1.50 -5.29 -17.06
C PRO A 108 -1.52 -3.85 -17.57
N GLU A 109 -2.42 -3.03 -17.06
CA GLU A 109 -2.58 -1.63 -17.48
C GLU A 109 -1.97 -0.63 -16.51
N GLY A 110 -1.46 -1.11 -15.37
CA GLY A 110 -1.01 -0.27 -14.28
C GLY A 110 -2.14 0.14 -13.35
N CYS A 111 -1.78 0.54 -12.13
CA CYS A 111 -2.74 1.01 -11.14
C CYS A 111 -2.08 1.90 -10.10
N VAL A 112 -2.92 2.65 -9.39
CA VAL A 112 -2.54 3.41 -8.21
C VAL A 112 -3.56 3.13 -7.12
N PHE A 113 -3.08 2.83 -5.92
CA PHE A 113 -3.95 2.69 -4.77
C PHE A 113 -3.40 3.39 -3.53
N PHE A 114 -4.34 3.82 -2.69
CA PHE A 114 -4.10 4.43 -1.39
C PHE A 114 -4.13 3.31 -0.35
N GLU A 115 -3.12 3.29 0.53
CA GLU A 115 -2.93 2.21 1.47
C GLU A 115 -2.70 2.76 2.88
N ILE A 116 -3.44 2.23 3.85
CA ILE A 116 -3.22 2.48 5.27
C ILE A 116 -2.86 1.15 5.93
N GLN A 117 -1.75 1.12 6.64
CA GLN A 117 -1.30 -0.04 7.39
C GLN A 117 -1.08 0.36 8.85
N TYR A 118 -1.59 -0.44 9.78
CA TYR A 118 -1.54 -0.08 11.19
C TYR A 118 -1.62 -1.29 12.11
N TYR A 119 -1.04 -1.11 13.28
CA TYR A 119 -1.22 -2.01 14.42
C TYR A 119 -2.29 -1.47 15.35
N VAL A 120 -3.03 -2.35 15.97
CA VAL A 120 -4.10 -1.99 16.90
C VAL A 120 -3.71 -2.38 18.33
#